data_b7702df855003893e1fbacf787b5e050
#
_entry.id   b7702df855003893e1fbacf787b5e050
#
_cell.length_a   1.000
_cell.length_b   1.000
_cell.length_c   1.000
_cell.angle_alpha   90.00
_cell.angle_beta   90.00
_cell.angle_gamma   90.00
#
_symmetry.space_group_name_H-M   'P 1'
#
loop_
_entity.id
_entity.type
_entity.pdbx_description
1 polymer ?
#
loop_
_entity_poly.entity_id
_entity_poly.type
_entity_poly.pdbx_seq_one_letter_code
_entity_poly.pdbx_strand_id
1 'polypeptide(L)'
;GVESIAQRGDKPWDQRAMVQVESALDVACLDLVGKQFGVPVATLLGGVVRDRVPYSAYLFYKYEGAGGDLAFSIDPKATGWAAARQAAALDPEGVVAQARAMVAEFGFQSIKLKGGCFPPDQEVAAMKALQKAFPGYPLRLDPNALWTVETSIKWGKELEGVLEYFEDPCRSQEGMATARRALKMPFA
;
A
#
# COMPACT_ATOMS: atom_id res chain seq x y z
N GLY A 1 7.52 30.37 4.02
CA GLY A 1 6.51 29.31 3.94
C GLY A 1 6.24 29.03 2.49
N VAL A 2 6.31 27.76 2.11
CA VAL A 2 5.93 27.35 0.77
C VAL A 2 4.41 27.50 0.71
N GLU A 3 3.91 28.46 -0.05
CA GLU A 3 2.48 28.57 -0.32
C GLU A 3 2.03 27.29 -1.02
N SER A 4 0.94 26.71 -0.54
CA SER A 4 0.34 25.53 -1.16
C SER A 4 0.00 25.84 -2.61
N ILE A 5 0.71 25.26 -3.54
CA ILE A 5 0.29 25.25 -4.93
C ILE A 5 -1.07 24.57 -4.97
N ALA A 6 -2.06 25.26 -5.55
CA ALA A 6 -3.40 24.72 -5.70
C ALA A 6 -3.33 23.34 -6.38
N GLN A 7 -3.83 22.36 -5.69
CA GLN A 7 -3.71 20.98 -6.07
C GLN A 7 -4.60 20.66 -7.25
N ARG A 8 -3.99 20.07 -8.25
CA ARG A 8 -4.71 19.49 -9.36
C ARG A 8 -4.95 18.03 -9.03
N GLY A 9 -6.16 17.69 -8.71
CA GLY A 9 -6.54 16.31 -8.45
C GLY A 9 -7.05 16.04 -7.04
N ASP A 10 -7.70 14.93 -6.91
CA ASP A 10 -8.42 14.55 -5.71
C ASP A 10 -7.61 13.65 -4.77
N LYS A 11 -6.38 13.29 -5.15
CA LYS A 11 -5.56 12.35 -4.41
C LYS A 11 -4.60 13.08 -3.47
N PRO A 12 -4.36 12.57 -2.25
CA PRO A 12 -3.50 13.23 -1.27
C PRO A 12 -2.09 13.55 -1.78
N TRP A 13 -1.51 12.70 -2.61
CA TRP A 13 -0.17 12.92 -3.18
C TRP A 13 -0.11 14.03 -4.23
N ASP A 14 -1.21 14.35 -4.90
CA ASP A 14 -1.25 15.47 -5.85
C ASP A 14 -1.17 16.82 -5.12
N GLN A 15 -1.36 16.78 -3.82
CA GLN A 15 -1.49 17.97 -2.98
C GLN A 15 -0.15 18.53 -2.52
N ARG A 16 0.96 17.89 -2.81
CA ARG A 16 2.27 18.27 -2.26
C ARG A 16 3.40 18.12 -3.27
N ALA A 17 3.15 18.49 -4.53
CA ALA A 17 4.16 18.36 -5.57
C ALA A 17 5.50 19.01 -5.18
N MET A 18 5.47 20.20 -4.55
CA MET A 18 6.69 20.86 -4.09
C MET A 18 7.39 20.11 -2.96
N VAL A 19 6.64 19.56 -2.03
CA VAL A 19 7.21 18.74 -0.94
C VAL A 19 7.86 17.47 -1.50
N GLN A 20 7.32 16.89 -2.57
CA GLN A 20 7.94 15.75 -3.23
C GLN A 20 9.25 16.12 -3.94
N VAL A 21 9.31 17.29 -4.56
CA VAL A 21 10.55 17.82 -5.16
C VAL A 21 11.58 18.12 -4.09
N GLU A 22 11.20 18.80 -3.02
CA GLU A 22 12.06 19.08 -1.86
C GLU A 22 12.58 17.77 -1.24
N SER A 23 11.73 16.77 -1.07
CA SER A 23 12.10 15.45 -0.55
C SER A 23 13.17 14.76 -1.39
N ALA A 24 13.10 14.87 -2.72
CA ALA A 24 14.11 14.28 -3.61
C ALA A 24 15.49 14.94 -3.38
N LEU A 25 15.54 16.26 -3.24
CA LEU A 25 16.77 16.98 -2.93
C LEU A 25 17.30 16.66 -1.54
N ASP A 26 16.42 16.59 -0.55
CA ASP A 26 16.76 16.31 0.84
C ASP A 26 17.36 14.89 0.99
N VAL A 27 16.73 13.90 0.35
CA VAL A 27 17.28 12.53 0.32
C VAL A 27 18.65 12.48 -0.35
N ALA A 28 18.84 13.19 -1.46
CA ALA A 28 20.13 13.25 -2.13
C ALA A 28 21.21 13.93 -1.27
N CYS A 29 20.85 15.00 -0.56
CA CYS A 29 21.76 15.69 0.38
C CYS A 29 22.12 14.80 1.57
N LEU A 30 21.16 14.09 2.15
CA LEU A 30 21.43 13.14 3.24
C LEU A 30 22.36 12.02 2.80
N ASP A 31 22.16 11.46 1.60
CA ASP A 31 23.03 10.42 1.03
C ASP A 31 24.47 10.96 0.81
N LEU A 32 24.59 12.18 0.26
CA LEU A 32 25.88 12.85 0.06
C LEU A 32 26.64 13.06 1.38
N VAL A 33 25.95 13.58 2.40
CA VAL A 33 26.53 13.81 3.73
C VAL A 33 26.94 12.48 4.38
N GLY A 34 26.07 11.46 4.30
CA GLY A 34 26.40 10.12 4.80
C GLY A 34 27.65 9.56 4.16
N LYS A 35 27.77 9.64 2.83
CA LYS A 35 28.95 9.23 2.08
C LYS A 35 30.20 10.02 2.45
N GLN A 36 30.08 11.32 2.62
CA GLN A 36 31.20 12.18 3.03
C GLN A 36 31.77 11.81 4.40
N PHE A 37 30.92 11.43 5.35
CA PHE A 37 31.34 11.04 6.69
C PHE A 37 31.52 9.52 6.88
N GLY A 38 31.27 8.71 5.85
CA GLY A 38 31.39 7.26 5.91
C GLY A 38 30.36 6.60 6.84
N VAL A 39 29.17 7.20 6.99
CA VAL A 39 28.12 6.69 7.86
C VAL A 39 26.81 6.49 7.06
N PRO A 40 25.96 5.51 7.42
CA PRO A 40 24.65 5.36 6.80
C PRO A 40 23.73 6.53 7.18
N VAL A 41 22.79 6.84 6.29
CA VAL A 41 21.79 7.91 6.52
C VAL A 41 21.01 7.70 7.84
N ALA A 42 20.75 6.46 8.21
CA ALA A 42 20.11 6.14 9.48
C ALA A 42 20.86 6.73 10.70
N THR A 43 22.19 6.80 10.63
CA THR A 43 23.00 7.43 11.68
C THR A 43 22.76 8.94 11.75
N LEU A 44 22.61 9.60 10.59
CA LEU A 44 22.30 11.04 10.51
C LEU A 44 20.91 11.36 11.06
N LEU A 45 19.98 10.40 10.95
CA LEU A 45 18.59 10.51 11.41
C LEU A 45 18.38 10.11 12.89
N GLY A 46 19.44 9.96 13.67
CA GLY A 46 19.37 9.66 15.10
C GLY A 46 19.81 8.25 15.48
N GLY A 47 20.28 7.46 14.54
CA GLY A 47 20.86 6.15 14.77
C GLY A 47 20.05 4.97 14.22
N VAL A 48 20.71 3.83 14.14
CA VAL A 48 20.09 2.57 13.68
C VAL A 48 19.26 1.98 14.82
N VAL A 49 17.95 1.94 14.67
CA VAL A 49 17.03 1.35 15.65
C VAL A 49 16.83 -0.14 15.40
N ARG A 50 16.95 -0.57 14.13
CA ARG A 50 16.79 -1.97 13.69
C ARG A 50 17.80 -2.27 12.61
N ASP A 51 18.37 -3.45 12.64
CA ASP A 51 19.24 -4.00 11.59
C ASP A 51 18.45 -4.71 10.48
N ARG A 52 17.20 -5.09 10.76
CA ARG A 52 16.28 -5.72 9.80
C ARG A 52 14.90 -5.08 9.86
N VAL A 53 14.36 -4.79 8.69
CA VAL A 53 13.00 -4.22 8.54
C VAL A 53 12.16 -5.23 7.76
N PRO A 54 11.06 -5.76 8.34
CA PRO A 54 10.16 -6.64 7.61
C PRO A 54 9.36 -5.84 6.57
N TYR A 55 9.24 -6.41 5.37
CA TYR A 55 8.42 -5.86 4.29
C TYR A 55 7.11 -6.62 4.15
N SER A 56 6.10 -5.92 3.63
CA SER A 56 4.79 -6.47 3.27
C SER A 56 4.74 -6.90 1.82
N ALA A 57 4.04 -7.97 1.51
CA ALA A 57 3.58 -8.23 0.15
C ALA A 57 2.60 -7.11 -0.25
N TYR A 58 3.01 -6.25 -1.17
CA TYR A 58 2.19 -5.13 -1.62
C TYR A 58 1.47 -5.50 -2.90
N LEU A 59 0.15 -5.71 -2.79
CA LEU A 59 -0.71 -6.20 -3.85
C LEU A 59 -1.42 -5.05 -4.56
N PHE A 60 -1.62 -5.21 -5.84
CA PHE A 60 -2.36 -4.29 -6.69
C PHE A 60 -3.39 -5.03 -7.52
N TYR A 61 -4.53 -4.42 -7.75
CA TYR A 61 -5.38 -4.82 -8.86
C TYR A 61 -4.67 -4.50 -10.17
N LYS A 62 -4.63 -5.46 -11.07
CA LYS A 62 -3.89 -5.32 -12.33
C LYS A 62 -4.50 -6.15 -13.45
N TYR A 63 -4.40 -5.62 -14.65
CA TYR A 63 -4.71 -6.35 -15.87
C TYR A 63 -3.59 -7.33 -16.24
N GLU A 64 -3.92 -8.29 -17.08
CA GLU A 64 -2.94 -9.22 -17.65
C GLU A 64 -1.82 -8.46 -18.39
N GLY A 65 -0.59 -8.89 -18.18
CA GLY A 65 0.61 -8.26 -18.74
C GLY A 65 1.08 -7.00 -18.04
N ALA A 66 0.30 -6.39 -17.13
CA ALA A 66 0.67 -5.14 -16.48
C ALA A 66 1.98 -5.22 -15.67
N GLY A 67 2.36 -6.41 -15.19
CA GLY A 67 3.61 -6.66 -14.46
C GLY A 67 4.73 -7.24 -15.30
N GLY A 68 4.62 -7.29 -16.63
CA GLY A 68 5.68 -7.75 -17.54
C GLY A 68 6.86 -6.79 -17.62
N ASP A 69 7.94 -7.21 -18.28
CA ASP A 69 9.16 -6.39 -18.46
C ASP A 69 8.90 -5.16 -19.36
N LEU A 70 8.02 -5.32 -20.32
CA LEU A 70 7.40 -4.21 -21.04
C LEU A 70 5.93 -4.17 -20.65
N ALA A 71 5.36 -2.98 -20.55
CA ALA A 71 3.95 -2.80 -20.22
C ALA A 71 3.07 -3.66 -21.14
N PHE A 72 2.18 -4.44 -20.53
CA PHE A 72 1.25 -5.36 -21.22
C PHE A 72 1.92 -6.46 -22.06
N SER A 73 3.17 -6.80 -21.74
CA SER A 73 3.85 -7.97 -22.33
C SER A 73 3.65 -9.21 -21.44
N ILE A 74 3.57 -10.36 -22.10
CA ILE A 74 3.44 -11.66 -21.42
C ILE A 74 4.55 -12.56 -21.90
N ASP A 75 5.32 -13.14 -20.99
CA ASP A 75 6.22 -14.25 -21.28
C ASP A 75 5.51 -15.58 -21.00
N PRO A 76 5.13 -16.35 -22.03
CA PRO A 76 4.43 -17.62 -21.85
C PRO A 76 5.29 -18.72 -21.20
N LYS A 77 6.60 -18.49 -21.06
CA LYS A 77 7.53 -19.43 -20.40
C LYS A 77 7.78 -19.06 -18.94
N ALA A 78 7.28 -17.93 -18.47
CA ALA A 78 7.45 -17.51 -17.08
C ALA A 78 6.79 -18.51 -16.12
N THR A 79 7.42 -18.71 -14.97
CA THR A 79 6.92 -19.57 -13.89
C THR A 79 7.01 -18.83 -12.55
N GLY A 80 6.35 -19.36 -11.51
CA GLY A 80 6.40 -18.79 -10.16
C GLY A 80 5.96 -17.33 -10.12
N TRP A 81 6.72 -16.50 -9.43
CA TRP A 81 6.42 -15.06 -9.32
C TRP A 81 6.49 -14.36 -10.68
N ALA A 82 7.40 -14.73 -11.56
CA ALA A 82 7.50 -14.14 -12.89
C ALA A 82 6.22 -14.34 -13.72
N ALA A 83 5.55 -15.49 -13.61
CA ALA A 83 4.25 -15.72 -14.21
C ALA A 83 3.13 -14.96 -13.47
N ALA A 84 3.10 -15.02 -12.14
CA ALA A 84 2.07 -14.38 -11.33
C ALA A 84 2.06 -12.85 -11.47
N ARG A 85 3.24 -12.22 -11.61
CA ARG A 85 3.33 -10.77 -11.83
C ARG A 85 2.70 -10.30 -13.14
N GLN A 86 2.58 -11.19 -14.12
CA GLN A 86 1.98 -10.91 -15.42
C GLN A 86 0.50 -11.29 -15.50
N ALA A 87 0.02 -12.15 -14.60
CA ALA A 87 -1.37 -12.59 -14.56
C ALA A 87 -2.30 -11.46 -14.09
N ALA A 88 -3.54 -11.48 -14.55
CA ALA A 88 -4.58 -10.58 -14.06
C ALA A 88 -4.86 -10.83 -12.57
N ALA A 89 -5.21 -9.74 -11.85
CA ALA A 89 -5.65 -9.79 -10.48
C ALA A 89 -6.74 -8.72 -10.29
N LEU A 90 -7.94 -9.00 -10.79
CA LEU A 90 -9.08 -8.06 -10.79
C LEU A 90 -10.22 -8.53 -9.87
N ASP A 91 -10.10 -9.71 -9.30
CA ASP A 91 -11.06 -10.34 -8.41
C ASP A 91 -10.35 -10.92 -7.16
N PRO A 92 -11.09 -11.38 -6.14
CA PRO A 92 -10.50 -11.96 -4.93
C PRO A 92 -9.55 -13.13 -5.20
N GLU A 93 -9.87 -13.99 -6.16
CA GLU A 93 -9.06 -15.15 -6.52
C GLU A 93 -7.71 -14.73 -7.12
N GLY A 94 -7.71 -13.78 -8.03
CA GLY A 94 -6.50 -13.23 -8.65
C GLY A 94 -5.61 -12.50 -7.63
N VAL A 95 -6.22 -11.74 -6.71
CA VAL A 95 -5.51 -11.07 -5.60
C VAL A 95 -4.86 -12.10 -4.68
N VAL A 96 -5.56 -13.18 -4.32
CA VAL A 96 -5.02 -14.28 -3.49
C VAL A 96 -3.89 -15.01 -4.23
N ALA A 97 -4.05 -15.28 -5.53
CA ALA A 97 -3.01 -15.93 -6.34
C ALA A 97 -1.73 -15.08 -6.39
N GLN A 98 -1.86 -13.77 -6.58
CA GLN A 98 -0.74 -12.83 -6.53
C GLN A 98 -0.04 -12.87 -5.17
N ALA A 99 -0.81 -12.82 -4.07
CA ALA A 99 -0.27 -12.89 -2.72
C ALA A 99 0.50 -14.20 -2.45
N ARG A 100 -0.07 -15.34 -2.87
CA ARG A 100 0.59 -16.65 -2.71
C ARG A 100 1.94 -16.71 -3.42
N ALA A 101 2.00 -16.20 -4.64
CA ALA A 101 3.23 -16.17 -5.42
C ALA A 101 4.30 -15.26 -4.78
N MET A 102 3.90 -14.05 -4.31
CA MET A 102 4.81 -13.14 -3.61
C MET A 102 5.32 -13.72 -2.28
N VAL A 103 4.44 -14.31 -1.50
CA VAL A 103 4.83 -14.92 -0.23
C VAL A 103 5.77 -16.12 -0.46
N ALA A 104 5.49 -16.95 -1.46
CA ALA A 104 6.35 -18.08 -1.80
C ALA A 104 7.73 -17.66 -2.29
N GLU A 105 7.83 -16.60 -3.08
CA GLU A 105 9.09 -16.09 -3.64
C GLU A 105 9.92 -15.33 -2.60
N PHE A 106 9.31 -14.44 -1.83
CA PHE A 106 10.03 -13.46 -1.01
C PHE A 106 9.91 -13.69 0.50
N GLY A 107 9.04 -14.60 0.95
CA GLY A 107 8.87 -14.90 2.37
C GLY A 107 8.18 -13.79 3.17
N PHE A 108 7.39 -12.91 2.54
CA PHE A 108 6.64 -11.87 3.24
C PHE A 108 5.74 -12.45 4.32
N GLN A 109 5.63 -11.76 5.46
CA GLN A 109 4.83 -12.18 6.61
C GLN A 109 3.67 -11.24 6.91
N SER A 110 3.42 -10.27 6.05
CA SER A 110 2.27 -9.38 6.09
C SER A 110 1.85 -9.00 4.67
N ILE A 111 0.62 -8.58 4.50
CA ILE A 111 0.04 -8.31 3.18
C ILE A 111 -0.69 -6.97 3.22
N LYS A 112 -0.44 -6.12 2.22
CA LYS A 112 -1.17 -4.88 1.98
C LYS A 112 -1.81 -4.93 0.59
N LEU A 113 -3.10 -4.64 0.50
CA LEU A 113 -3.81 -4.44 -0.77
C LEU A 113 -4.00 -2.95 -1.03
N LYS A 114 -3.60 -2.51 -2.20
CA LYS A 114 -3.91 -1.18 -2.71
C LYS A 114 -5.35 -1.18 -3.21
N GLY A 115 -6.21 -0.50 -2.46
CA GLY A 115 -7.62 -0.31 -2.76
C GLY A 115 -7.90 1.00 -3.51
N GLY A 116 -9.17 1.40 -3.51
CA GLY A 116 -9.64 2.58 -4.23
C GLY A 116 -9.73 2.37 -5.76
N CYS A 117 -9.72 1.13 -6.21
CA CYS A 117 -9.80 0.75 -7.63
C CYS A 117 -11.18 0.22 -8.00
N PHE A 118 -11.83 -0.48 -7.08
CA PHE A 118 -13.13 -1.11 -7.28
C PHE A 118 -14.17 -0.62 -6.25
N PRO A 119 -15.45 -0.92 -6.44
CA PRO A 119 -16.46 -0.71 -5.40
C PRO A 119 -16.04 -1.34 -4.07
N PRO A 120 -16.32 -0.68 -2.94
CA PRO A 120 -15.83 -1.11 -1.62
C PRO A 120 -16.22 -2.54 -1.22
N ASP A 121 -17.38 -3.03 -1.64
CA ASP A 121 -17.83 -4.41 -1.42
C ASP A 121 -16.89 -5.44 -2.07
N GLN A 122 -16.39 -5.16 -3.26
CA GLN A 122 -15.44 -6.02 -3.97
C GLN A 122 -14.06 -6.01 -3.29
N GLU A 123 -13.59 -4.85 -2.84
CA GLU A 123 -12.33 -4.73 -2.10
C GLU A 123 -12.40 -5.44 -0.74
N VAL A 124 -13.53 -5.32 -0.04
CA VAL A 124 -13.81 -6.06 1.19
C VAL A 124 -13.85 -7.57 0.95
N ALA A 125 -14.45 -8.03 -0.15
CA ALA A 125 -14.44 -9.43 -0.53
C ALA A 125 -13.02 -9.96 -0.77
N ALA A 126 -12.16 -9.17 -1.43
CA ALA A 126 -10.75 -9.51 -1.62
C ALA A 126 -10.00 -9.61 -0.28
N MET A 127 -10.23 -8.68 0.67
CA MET A 127 -9.60 -8.74 2.00
C MET A 127 -10.05 -9.97 2.80
N LYS A 128 -11.34 -10.33 2.75
CA LYS A 128 -11.87 -11.55 3.39
C LYS A 128 -11.30 -12.83 2.74
N ALA A 129 -11.09 -12.81 1.43
CA ALA A 129 -10.44 -13.93 0.73
C ALA A 129 -8.96 -14.06 1.13
N LEU A 130 -8.24 -12.94 1.27
CA LEU A 130 -6.87 -12.92 1.80
C LEU A 130 -6.81 -13.45 3.23
N GLN A 131 -7.72 -13.02 4.11
CA GLN A 131 -7.78 -13.52 5.49
C GLN A 131 -7.96 -15.04 5.54
N LYS A 132 -8.85 -15.56 4.70
CA LYS A 132 -9.09 -17.03 4.59
C LYS A 132 -7.87 -17.77 4.04
N ALA A 133 -7.17 -17.17 3.08
CA ALA A 133 -6.02 -17.80 2.42
C ALA A 133 -4.73 -17.73 3.24
N PHE A 134 -4.61 -16.75 4.13
CA PHE A 134 -3.45 -16.46 4.98
C PHE A 134 -3.86 -16.26 6.45
N PRO A 135 -4.30 -17.33 7.14
CA PRO A 135 -4.68 -17.22 8.54
C PRO A 135 -3.54 -16.69 9.41
N GLY A 136 -3.82 -15.66 10.21
CA GLY A 136 -2.84 -15.05 11.12
C GLY A 136 -1.88 -14.04 10.48
N TYR A 137 -1.93 -13.81 9.18
CA TYR A 137 -1.17 -12.74 8.56
C TYR A 137 -1.76 -11.36 8.89
N PRO A 138 -0.94 -10.38 9.29
CA PRO A 138 -1.36 -8.98 9.33
C PRO A 138 -1.78 -8.52 7.94
N LEU A 139 -3.01 -8.03 7.82
CA LEU A 139 -3.59 -7.56 6.56
C LEU A 139 -3.87 -6.07 6.63
N ARG A 140 -3.66 -5.37 5.53
CA ARG A 140 -3.87 -3.93 5.40
C ARG A 140 -4.58 -3.60 4.12
N LEU A 141 -5.49 -2.64 4.17
CA LEU A 141 -6.18 -2.09 3.01
C LEU A 141 -5.94 -0.58 2.97
N ASP A 142 -5.62 -0.06 1.79
CA ASP A 142 -5.33 1.35 1.57
C ASP A 142 -6.15 1.87 0.37
N PRO A 143 -7.34 2.41 0.59
CA PRO A 143 -8.19 3.00 -0.45
C PRO A 143 -7.69 4.35 -0.98
N ASN A 144 -6.60 4.89 -0.46
CA ASN A 144 -6.03 6.19 -0.86
C ASN A 144 -7.04 7.35 -0.81
N ALA A 145 -7.76 7.46 0.27
CA ALA A 145 -8.73 8.52 0.51
C ALA A 145 -9.84 8.61 -0.55
N LEU A 146 -10.14 7.51 -1.25
CA LEU A 146 -11.16 7.48 -2.30
C LEU A 146 -12.56 7.12 -1.78
N TRP A 147 -12.66 6.56 -0.58
CA TRP A 147 -13.96 6.31 0.03
C TRP A 147 -14.49 7.58 0.74
N THR A 148 -15.80 7.66 0.90
CA THR A 148 -16.40 8.67 1.77
C THR A 148 -16.28 8.24 3.24
N VAL A 149 -16.52 9.16 4.17
CA VAL A 149 -16.54 8.83 5.60
C VAL A 149 -17.58 7.75 5.91
N GLU A 150 -18.79 7.89 5.35
CA GLU A 150 -19.90 6.94 5.53
C GLU A 150 -19.55 5.56 4.95
N THR A 151 -18.95 5.54 3.76
CA THR A 151 -18.48 4.31 3.11
C THR A 151 -17.40 3.64 3.95
N SER A 152 -16.45 4.41 4.46
CA SER A 152 -15.37 3.92 5.31
C SER A 152 -15.88 3.31 6.60
N ILE A 153 -16.89 3.94 7.23
CA ILE A 153 -17.53 3.41 8.43
C ILE A 153 -18.32 2.13 8.13
N LYS A 154 -19.15 2.17 7.08
CA LYS A 154 -19.97 1.01 6.68
C LYS A 154 -19.11 -0.24 6.43
N TRP A 155 -18.16 -0.13 5.52
CA TRP A 155 -17.34 -1.25 5.11
C TRP A 155 -16.18 -1.56 6.05
N GLY A 156 -15.72 -0.55 6.80
CA GLY A 156 -14.74 -0.74 7.87
C GLY A 156 -15.26 -1.66 8.97
N LYS A 157 -16.55 -1.63 9.29
CA LYS A 157 -17.19 -2.57 10.25
C LYS A 157 -17.08 -4.02 9.79
N GLU A 158 -17.17 -4.27 8.49
CA GLU A 158 -16.98 -5.59 7.89
C GLU A 158 -15.52 -6.07 7.92
N LEU A 159 -14.59 -5.15 8.13
CA LEU A 159 -13.15 -5.39 8.18
C LEU A 159 -12.60 -5.40 9.62
N GLU A 160 -13.42 -5.15 10.63
CA GLU A 160 -13.03 -5.33 12.04
C GLU A 160 -12.64 -6.79 12.31
N GLY A 161 -11.44 -7.00 12.86
CA GLY A 161 -10.87 -8.34 13.05
C GLY A 161 -10.29 -8.98 11.78
N VAL A 162 -10.35 -8.31 10.63
CA VAL A 162 -9.69 -8.69 9.38
C VAL A 162 -8.39 -7.91 9.21
N LEU A 163 -8.43 -6.58 9.41
CA LEU A 163 -7.28 -5.71 9.20
C LEU A 163 -6.47 -5.52 10.48
N GLU A 164 -5.15 -5.45 10.32
CA GLU A 164 -4.22 -4.94 11.33
C GLU A 164 -4.43 -3.45 11.55
N TYR A 165 -4.54 -2.69 10.46
CA TYR A 165 -4.94 -1.29 10.43
C TYR A 165 -5.56 -0.91 9.08
N PHE A 166 -6.32 0.18 9.08
CA PHE A 166 -6.97 0.75 7.91
C PHE A 166 -6.23 2.02 7.50
N GLU A 167 -5.62 2.03 6.32
CA GLU A 167 -4.80 3.13 5.83
C GLU A 167 -5.61 4.04 4.92
N ASP A 168 -5.57 5.34 5.19
CA ASP A 168 -6.19 6.40 4.38
C ASP A 168 -7.55 6.03 3.75
N PRO A 169 -8.55 5.55 4.51
CA PRO A 169 -9.82 5.16 3.89
C PRO A 169 -10.60 6.34 3.31
N CYS A 170 -10.51 7.52 3.92
CA CYS A 170 -11.24 8.71 3.48
C CYS A 170 -10.39 9.97 3.62
N ARG A 171 -10.89 11.06 3.01
CA ARG A 171 -10.21 12.36 3.00
C ARG A 171 -10.30 13.08 4.32
N SER A 172 -9.36 13.98 4.52
CA SER A 172 -9.14 14.92 5.60
C SER A 172 -8.91 14.28 6.98
N GLN A 173 -8.24 15.02 7.83
CA GLN A 173 -7.99 14.60 9.21
C GLN A 173 -9.30 14.47 10.01
N GLU A 174 -10.27 15.36 9.78
CA GLU A 174 -11.59 15.32 10.42
C GLU A 174 -12.39 14.08 9.97
N GLY A 175 -12.34 13.76 8.66
CA GLY A 175 -12.96 12.57 8.12
C GLY A 175 -12.35 11.30 8.70
N MET A 176 -11.03 11.20 8.71
CA MET A 176 -10.28 10.10 9.32
C MET A 176 -10.59 9.95 10.82
N ALA A 177 -10.60 11.06 11.55
CA ALA A 177 -10.94 11.06 12.99
C ALA A 177 -12.39 10.61 13.23
N THR A 178 -13.31 10.97 12.33
CA THR A 178 -14.73 10.55 12.42
C THR A 178 -14.87 9.06 12.15
N ALA A 179 -14.26 8.55 11.10
CA ALA A 179 -14.26 7.12 10.79
C ALA A 179 -13.60 6.30 11.93
N ARG A 180 -12.46 6.76 12.45
CA ARG A 180 -11.74 6.10 13.54
C ARG A 180 -12.54 6.01 14.83
N ARG A 181 -13.35 7.03 15.16
CA ARG A 181 -14.23 6.97 16.35
C ARG A 181 -15.34 5.92 16.23
N ALA A 182 -15.73 5.58 14.99
CA ALA A 182 -16.80 4.62 14.71
C ALA A 182 -16.32 3.18 14.55
N LEU A 183 -15.02 2.95 14.43
CA LEU A 183 -14.42 1.65 14.11
C LEU A 183 -13.44 1.21 15.21
N LYS A 184 -13.40 -0.10 15.46
CA LYS A 184 -12.56 -0.71 16.52
C LYS A 184 -11.25 -1.29 15.94
N MET A 185 -10.58 -0.54 15.08
CA MET A 185 -9.28 -0.92 14.53
C MET A 185 -8.35 0.30 14.47
N PRO A 186 -7.01 0.11 14.43
CA PRO A 186 -6.07 1.18 14.18
C PRO A 186 -6.24 1.79 12.79
N PHE A 187 -5.82 3.04 12.66
CA PHE A 187 -5.77 3.79 11.40
C PHE A 187 -4.34 4.30 11.17
N ALA A 188 -3.93 4.38 9.91
CA ALA A 188 -2.69 4.99 9.46
C ALA A 188 -2.99 6.02 8.37
#